data_680987ecb298d13000fcfedf614dbf47
#
_entry.id   680987ecb298d13000fcfedf614dbf47
#
_cell.length_a   1.000
_cell.length_b   1.000
_cell.length_c   1.000
_cell.angle_alpha   90.00
_cell.angle_beta   90.00
_cell.angle_gamma   90.00
#
_symmetry.space_group_name_H-M   'P 1'
#
loop_
_entity.id
_entity.type
_entity.pdbx_description
1 polymer ?
#
loop_
_entity_poly.entity_id
_entity_poly.type
_entity_poly.pdbx_seq_one_letter_code
_entity_poly.pdbx_strand_id
1 'polypeptide(L)'
;MKKTFKKLFAALLAAALVLAMTVPAFAETNATKGSITIDGTVSGETYTIYRMFKLDSYNAESNTYSYTVESDWEGFFKTGAGGNYITLDGQNHPTWTAADENDSTTVAAFAKAALAWAADKKISGTKETATGGTVTFSNLDLGYYLVDSSLGALCGLNTTNPDATIKEKNEKPEIKKEVQTSIGDWSSENNAKIGDTVEYKVEIKVADGAQKYTVTDTMSKGLTFNNSSLKVTANDAVTTDYTLTPTTNGFTLELPESYVSTLTKGTTIIVTYNATLNKDAVIDGDGNANEVKLSYGNHQNTVPSKVTTKSYQFDLVKVDGTTNKLLDGAEFELADGETKLSFVKDTAGNYRVAAAGEDGATTTITVKNGKVNIYGLAGKTYTLTETKAPDGYNKLVTSETVNLAEGSKAHATFDADVYKDGGVVVKNNAGTVLPSTGGMGTTLFYVVGGGLMVAAVVLLVTKKRMEHKN
;
A
#
# COMPACT_ATOMS: atom_id res chain seq x y z
N MET A 1 -3.15 -2.91 44.30
CA MET A 1 -2.43 -3.46 43.15
C MET A 1 -2.17 -2.47 42.00
N LYS A 2 -2.70 -1.24 41.99
CA LYS A 2 -2.48 -0.25 40.90
C LYS A 2 -1.25 0.68 41.08
N LYS A 3 -0.52 0.61 42.20
CA LYS A 3 0.65 1.45 42.46
C LYS A 3 2.01 0.76 42.18
N THR A 4 2.02 -0.55 41.96
CA THR A 4 3.26 -1.33 41.79
C THR A 4 3.67 -1.43 40.29
N PHE A 5 2.71 -1.29 39.36
CA PHE A 5 3.02 -1.36 37.93
C PHE A 5 3.67 -0.09 37.36
N LYS A 6 3.40 1.08 37.93
CA LYS A 6 4.06 2.34 37.50
C LYS A 6 5.54 2.45 37.89
N LYS A 7 5.99 1.69 38.88
CA LYS A 7 7.40 1.66 39.31
C LYS A 7 8.28 0.70 38.49
N LEU A 8 7.68 -0.26 37.78
CA LEU A 8 8.44 -1.20 36.94
C LEU A 8 8.84 -0.58 35.58
N PHE A 9 8.06 0.36 35.07
CA PHE A 9 8.34 0.99 33.76
C PHE A 9 9.43 2.05 33.85
N ALA A 10 9.52 2.79 34.95
CA ALA A 10 10.60 3.74 35.20
C ALA A 10 11.96 3.05 35.46
N ALA A 11 11.94 1.81 35.96
CA ALA A 11 13.16 1.06 36.28
C ALA A 11 13.88 0.46 35.04
N LEU A 12 13.18 0.34 33.89
CA LEU A 12 13.78 -0.26 32.68
C LEU A 12 14.62 0.75 31.88
N LEU A 13 14.31 2.05 31.94
CA LEU A 13 15.16 3.09 31.36
C LEU A 13 16.38 3.42 32.23
N ALA A 14 16.28 3.23 33.56
CA ALA A 14 17.36 3.53 34.51
C ALA A 14 18.42 2.44 34.62
N ALA A 15 18.12 1.19 34.26
CA ALA A 15 19.04 0.08 34.40
C ALA A 15 20.25 0.12 33.46
N ALA A 16 20.32 1.09 32.54
CA ALA A 16 21.50 1.31 31.70
C ALA A 16 22.61 2.10 32.39
N LEU A 17 22.30 2.78 33.49
CA LEU A 17 23.22 3.68 34.18
C LEU A 17 23.97 3.03 35.34
N VAL A 18 23.55 1.89 35.86
CA VAL A 18 24.04 1.41 37.17
C VAL A 18 24.90 0.13 37.12
N LEU A 19 25.09 -0.52 35.99
CA LEU A 19 25.79 -1.82 35.93
C LEU A 19 27.24 -1.77 35.42
N ALA A 20 27.89 -0.61 35.35
CA ALA A 20 29.30 -0.49 35.01
C ALA A 20 30.19 -0.01 36.18
N MET A 21 29.76 -0.20 37.40
CA MET A 21 30.67 -0.01 38.56
C MET A 21 31.34 -1.31 38.96
N THR A 22 32.06 -1.96 38.07
CA THR A 22 33.25 -2.68 38.47
C THR A 22 34.41 -1.76 38.12
N VAL A 23 34.88 -1.05 39.11
CA VAL A 23 36.08 -0.26 39.04
C VAL A 23 37.26 -1.16 38.69
N PRO A 24 37.83 -1.14 37.48
CA PRO A 24 39.24 -1.44 37.36
C PRO A 24 39.94 -0.18 37.88
N ALA A 25 40.74 -0.37 38.93
CA ALA A 25 41.66 0.64 39.38
C ALA A 25 42.35 1.26 38.15
N PHE A 26 42.31 2.60 38.04
CA PHE A 26 43.22 3.34 37.17
C PHE A 26 44.64 3.07 37.68
N ALA A 27 45.20 1.93 37.27
CA ALA A 27 46.62 1.70 37.38
C ALA A 27 47.26 2.48 36.25
N GLU A 28 47.86 3.61 36.57
CA GLU A 28 48.92 4.30 35.81
C GLU A 28 48.90 4.11 34.30
N THR A 29 47.91 4.66 33.61
CA THR A 29 48.08 5.01 32.21
C THR A 29 47.65 6.47 32.06
N ASN A 30 48.57 7.34 31.62
CA ASN A 30 48.27 8.66 31.09
C ASN A 30 47.44 8.52 29.79
N ALA A 31 46.28 7.90 29.87
CA ALA A 31 45.38 7.78 28.74
C ALA A 31 44.88 9.17 28.38
N THR A 32 45.34 9.71 27.25
CA THR A 32 44.90 11.01 26.71
C THR A 32 43.68 10.84 25.83
N LYS A 33 43.31 9.63 25.49
CA LYS A 33 42.21 9.24 24.60
C LYS A 33 41.43 8.06 25.16
N GLY A 34 40.18 7.95 24.73
CA GLY A 34 39.28 6.86 25.11
C GLY A 34 38.44 6.35 23.93
N SER A 35 37.53 5.45 24.26
CA SER A 35 36.55 4.90 23.30
C SER A 35 35.16 4.83 23.92
N ILE A 36 34.13 4.89 23.05
CA ILE A 36 32.75 4.61 23.41
C ILE A 36 32.27 3.45 22.52
N THR A 37 31.88 2.35 23.13
CA THR A 37 31.32 1.20 22.45
C THR A 37 29.83 1.12 22.75
N ILE A 38 29.01 0.99 21.67
CA ILE A 38 27.56 0.80 21.77
C ILE A 38 27.27 -0.64 21.38
N ASP A 39 26.77 -1.43 22.32
CA ASP A 39 26.37 -2.83 22.13
C ASP A 39 24.87 -2.93 21.81
N GLY A 40 24.48 -3.97 21.08
CA GLY A 40 23.09 -4.21 20.71
C GLY A 40 22.62 -3.35 19.54
N THR A 41 23.57 -2.77 18.80
CA THR A 41 23.24 -1.87 17.67
C THR A 41 22.49 -2.58 16.55
N VAL A 42 21.61 -1.84 15.88
CA VAL A 42 20.83 -2.33 14.74
C VAL A 42 21.57 -2.00 13.45
N SER A 43 21.82 -3.02 12.61
CA SER A 43 22.52 -2.84 11.32
C SER A 43 21.83 -1.82 10.41
N GLY A 44 22.63 -0.91 9.85
CA GLY A 44 22.16 0.20 8.99
C GLY A 44 21.76 1.46 9.74
N GLU A 45 21.65 1.41 11.08
CA GLU A 45 21.35 2.60 11.89
C GLU A 45 22.60 3.43 12.16
N THR A 46 22.41 4.76 12.26
CA THR A 46 23.49 5.71 12.51
C THR A 46 23.47 6.16 13.96
N TYR A 47 24.64 6.13 14.56
CA TYR A 47 24.91 6.59 15.92
C TYR A 47 25.76 7.85 15.85
N THR A 48 25.43 8.85 16.69
CA THR A 48 26.14 10.13 16.73
C THR A 48 26.53 10.42 18.17
N ILE A 49 27.77 10.81 18.41
CA ILE A 49 28.24 11.25 19.73
C ILE A 49 28.60 12.74 19.69
N TYR A 50 28.26 13.43 20.77
CA TYR A 50 28.56 14.86 20.96
C TYR A 50 29.29 15.04 22.27
N ARG A 51 30.52 15.59 22.26
CA ARG A 51 31.19 15.98 23.48
C ARG A 51 30.56 17.23 24.03
N MET A 52 29.92 17.14 25.20
CA MET A 52 29.30 18.28 25.89
C MET A 52 30.26 18.97 26.83
N PHE A 53 31.10 18.19 27.51
CA PHE A 53 32.09 18.68 28.45
C PHE A 53 33.44 18.06 28.15
N LYS A 54 34.47 18.89 28.21
CA LYS A 54 35.89 18.49 28.20
C LYS A 54 36.33 18.11 29.61
N LEU A 55 37.03 17.02 29.74
CA LEU A 55 37.70 16.66 31.03
C LEU A 55 38.96 17.51 31.20
N ASP A 56 39.03 18.28 32.27
CA ASP A 56 40.19 19.12 32.57
C ASP A 56 41.17 18.38 33.53
N SER A 57 40.64 17.73 34.55
CA SER A 57 41.44 16.99 35.50
C SER A 57 40.62 15.90 36.21
N TYR A 58 41.30 14.91 36.75
CA TYR A 58 40.71 13.92 37.64
C TYR A 58 41.64 13.59 38.82
N ASN A 59 41.01 13.17 39.92
CA ASN A 59 41.72 12.63 41.07
C ASN A 59 41.29 11.18 41.28
N ALA A 60 42.21 10.24 41.04
CA ALA A 60 41.95 8.81 41.12
C ALA A 60 41.68 8.33 42.54
N GLU A 61 42.28 8.98 43.55
CA GLU A 61 42.12 8.59 44.96
C GLU A 61 40.75 8.94 45.52
N SER A 62 40.21 10.13 45.12
CA SER A 62 38.91 10.62 45.54
C SER A 62 37.79 10.34 44.54
N ASN A 63 38.10 9.77 43.39
CA ASN A 63 37.20 9.54 42.26
C ASN A 63 36.41 10.80 41.87
N THR A 64 37.13 11.95 41.81
CA THR A 64 36.53 13.24 41.45
C THR A 64 37.06 13.75 40.12
N TYR A 65 36.23 14.42 39.36
CA TYR A 65 36.49 14.90 38.02
C TYR A 65 36.13 16.39 37.89
N SER A 66 36.95 17.13 37.16
CA SER A 66 36.64 18.52 36.79
C SER A 66 36.42 18.59 35.29
N TYR A 67 35.35 19.26 34.88
CA TYR A 67 34.96 19.44 33.49
C TYR A 67 34.78 20.92 33.19
N THR A 68 34.99 21.29 31.91
CA THR A 68 34.57 22.58 31.34
C THR A 68 33.61 22.31 30.19
N VAL A 69 32.54 23.09 30.09
CA VAL A 69 31.56 22.97 28.98
C VAL A 69 32.23 23.33 27.65
N GLU A 70 31.92 22.56 26.59
CA GLU A 70 32.33 22.89 25.23
C GLU A 70 31.61 24.15 24.76
N SER A 71 32.29 25.02 23.98
CA SER A 71 31.78 26.32 23.54
C SER A 71 30.42 26.25 22.84
N ASP A 72 30.22 25.21 22.03
CA ASP A 72 28.96 25.02 21.28
C ASP A 72 27.76 24.69 22.18
N TRP A 73 28.03 24.25 23.41
CA TRP A 73 27.04 23.87 24.40
C TRP A 73 26.79 24.92 25.49
N GLU A 74 27.61 25.96 25.57
CA GLU A 74 27.44 27.03 26.60
C GLU A 74 26.05 27.64 26.58
N GLY A 75 25.52 27.94 25.38
CA GLY A 75 24.18 28.50 25.22
C GLY A 75 23.07 27.58 25.72
N PHE A 76 23.22 26.25 25.57
CA PHE A 76 22.27 25.27 26.09
C PHE A 76 22.12 25.37 27.61
N PHE A 77 23.22 25.54 28.35
CA PHE A 77 23.21 25.62 29.81
C PHE A 77 22.92 27.02 30.33
N LYS A 78 23.39 28.09 29.65
CA LYS A 78 23.24 29.48 30.12
C LYS A 78 21.85 30.05 29.83
N THR A 79 21.29 29.77 28.66
CA THR A 79 20.03 30.38 28.17
C THR A 79 19.00 29.39 27.65
N GLY A 80 19.39 28.14 27.43
CA GLY A 80 18.54 27.04 26.95
C GLY A 80 18.01 26.16 28.07
N ALA A 81 17.36 25.07 27.67
CA ALA A 81 16.72 24.11 28.58
C ALA A 81 17.73 23.38 29.50
N GLY A 82 19.01 23.32 29.13
CA GLY A 82 20.06 22.67 29.91
C GLY A 82 20.25 23.28 31.31
N GLY A 83 20.00 24.60 31.46
CA GLY A 83 20.04 25.29 32.75
C GLY A 83 19.03 24.78 33.78
N ASN A 84 18.01 24.04 33.39
CA ASN A 84 17.07 23.37 34.30
C ASN A 84 17.70 22.13 35.00
N TYR A 85 18.82 21.64 34.51
CA TYR A 85 19.47 20.39 34.97
C TYR A 85 20.88 20.66 35.48
N ILE A 86 21.65 21.54 34.84
CA ILE A 86 23.03 21.81 35.11
C ILE A 86 23.26 23.32 35.19
N THR A 87 23.90 23.79 36.23
CA THR A 87 24.38 25.18 36.34
C THR A 87 25.87 25.23 36.03
N LEU A 88 26.31 26.36 35.48
CA LEU A 88 27.73 26.66 35.23
C LEU A 88 28.24 27.74 36.19
N ASP A 89 29.43 27.55 36.72
CA ASP A 89 30.13 28.57 37.48
C ASP A 89 30.75 29.65 36.55
N GLY A 90 31.47 30.62 37.14
CA GLY A 90 32.10 31.70 36.38
C GLY A 90 33.22 31.24 35.42
N GLN A 91 33.71 30.03 35.55
CA GLN A 91 34.71 29.36 34.69
C GLN A 91 34.10 28.31 33.75
N ASN A 92 32.76 28.23 33.67
CA ASN A 92 32.02 27.28 32.88
C ASN A 92 32.16 25.81 33.35
N HIS A 93 32.41 25.56 34.64
CA HIS A 93 32.39 24.22 35.22
C HIS A 93 30.93 23.83 35.52
N PRO A 94 30.50 22.61 35.10
CA PRO A 94 29.13 22.16 35.30
C PRO A 94 28.91 21.60 36.72
N THR A 95 27.71 21.87 37.25
CA THR A 95 27.20 21.25 38.47
C THR A 95 25.76 20.81 38.21
N TRP A 96 25.47 19.52 38.44
CA TRP A 96 24.11 18.98 38.34
C TRP A 96 23.25 19.54 39.48
N THR A 97 22.13 20.13 39.14
CA THR A 97 21.23 20.82 40.09
C THR A 97 19.80 20.34 40.04
N ALA A 98 19.45 19.48 39.07
CA ALA A 98 18.13 18.86 39.04
C ALA A 98 17.96 17.87 40.21
N ALA A 99 16.71 17.62 40.59
CA ALA A 99 16.33 16.97 41.87
C ALA A 99 16.93 15.59 42.10
N ASP A 100 17.24 14.83 41.02
CA ASP A 100 17.90 13.51 41.14
C ASP A 100 18.70 13.23 39.86
N GLU A 101 20.02 13.20 40.00
CA GLU A 101 20.94 12.89 38.93
C GLU A 101 20.87 11.40 38.49
N ASN A 102 20.27 10.55 39.33
CA ASN A 102 20.07 9.12 39.07
C ASN A 102 18.64 8.80 38.66
N ASP A 103 17.72 9.79 38.61
CA ASP A 103 16.36 9.58 38.11
C ASP A 103 16.38 9.46 36.59
N SER A 104 16.05 8.28 36.09
CA SER A 104 16.05 7.97 34.69
C SER A 104 15.14 8.86 33.86
N THR A 105 14.03 9.36 34.44
CA THR A 105 13.09 10.24 33.73
C THR A 105 13.69 11.62 33.53
N THR A 106 14.36 12.14 34.56
CA THR A 106 15.06 13.42 34.52
C THR A 106 16.23 13.39 33.54
N VAL A 107 17.03 12.30 33.59
CA VAL A 107 18.17 12.13 32.68
C VAL A 107 17.70 11.96 31.23
N ALA A 108 16.63 11.20 30.95
CA ALA A 108 16.06 11.07 29.61
C ALA A 108 15.51 12.41 29.08
N ALA A 109 14.84 13.20 29.93
CA ALA A 109 14.36 14.53 29.56
C ALA A 109 15.51 15.49 29.24
N PHE A 110 16.61 15.44 30.02
CA PHE A 110 17.84 16.19 29.74
C PHE A 110 18.43 15.80 28.38
N ALA A 111 18.63 14.51 28.12
CA ALA A 111 19.18 14.02 26.86
C ALA A 111 18.34 14.45 25.66
N LYS A 112 17.01 14.33 25.76
CA LYS A 112 16.07 14.79 24.71
C LYS A 112 16.21 16.29 24.45
N ALA A 113 16.26 17.12 25.50
CA ALA A 113 16.44 18.56 25.35
C ALA A 113 17.81 18.90 24.72
N ALA A 114 18.88 18.18 25.09
CA ALA A 114 20.21 18.35 24.53
C ALA A 114 20.26 17.96 23.05
N LEU A 115 19.65 16.87 22.63
CA LEU A 115 19.58 16.46 21.22
C LEU A 115 18.76 17.46 20.38
N ALA A 116 17.65 17.98 20.91
CA ALA A 116 16.88 19.02 20.25
C ALA A 116 17.70 20.30 20.04
N TRP A 117 18.52 20.69 21.04
CA TRP A 117 19.45 21.82 20.94
C TRP A 117 20.55 21.58 19.90
N ALA A 118 21.18 20.37 19.92
CA ALA A 118 22.19 20.01 18.94
C ALA A 118 21.67 20.10 17.50
N ALA A 119 20.43 19.65 17.26
CA ALA A 119 19.77 19.71 15.96
C ALA A 119 19.47 21.19 15.54
N ASP A 120 18.89 22.01 16.45
CA ASP A 120 18.58 23.41 16.19
C ASP A 120 19.84 24.25 15.87
N LYS A 121 20.88 24.04 16.66
CA LYS A 121 22.17 24.77 16.52
C LYS A 121 23.11 24.10 15.52
N LYS A 122 22.73 22.96 14.92
CA LYS A 122 23.54 22.20 13.95
C LYS A 122 24.93 21.86 14.52
N ILE A 123 24.98 21.47 15.79
CA ILE A 123 26.23 21.06 16.44
C ILE A 123 26.75 19.80 15.72
N SER A 124 28.02 19.82 15.34
CA SER A 124 28.65 18.69 14.68
C SER A 124 28.98 17.58 15.68
N GLY A 125 28.46 16.37 15.46
CA GLY A 125 28.81 15.15 16.17
C GLY A 125 29.66 14.22 15.33
N THR A 126 30.39 13.30 16.00
CA THR A 126 31.06 12.19 15.32
C THR A 126 30.01 11.10 15.04
N LYS A 127 30.01 10.56 13.81
CA LYS A 127 29.00 9.62 13.33
C LYS A 127 29.63 8.30 12.95
N GLU A 128 28.95 7.20 13.29
CA GLU A 128 29.25 5.85 12.83
C GLU A 128 27.96 5.13 12.47
N THR A 129 28.01 4.30 11.42
CA THR A 129 26.88 3.48 10.98
C THR A 129 27.14 2.03 11.38
N ALA A 130 26.18 1.40 12.05
CA ALA A 130 26.29 0.02 12.47
C ALA A 130 26.27 -0.94 11.27
N THR A 131 27.25 -1.81 11.22
CA THR A 131 27.31 -2.94 10.27
C THR A 131 27.00 -4.28 10.94
N GLY A 132 26.82 -4.28 12.26
CA GLY A 132 26.57 -5.45 13.08
C GLY A 132 26.04 -5.05 14.46
N GLY A 133 26.17 -5.92 15.45
CA GLY A 133 25.63 -5.72 16.79
C GLY A 133 26.41 -4.74 17.67
N THR A 134 27.48 -4.11 17.18
CA THR A 134 28.35 -3.21 17.97
C THR A 134 28.89 -2.08 17.09
N VAL A 135 28.93 -0.86 17.65
CA VAL A 135 29.60 0.32 17.09
C VAL A 135 30.60 0.85 18.09
N THR A 136 31.83 1.16 17.67
CA THR A 136 32.85 1.72 18.51
C THR A 136 33.43 3.02 17.97
N PHE A 137 33.31 4.08 18.74
CA PHE A 137 33.99 5.35 18.52
C PHE A 137 35.32 5.33 19.22
N SER A 138 36.42 5.34 18.49
CA SER A 138 37.80 5.22 19.04
C SER A 138 38.55 6.55 19.00
N ASN A 139 39.62 6.65 19.73
CA ASN A 139 40.54 7.81 19.75
C ASN A 139 39.85 9.12 20.16
N LEU A 140 38.88 9.03 21.07
CA LEU A 140 38.11 10.18 21.55
C LEU A 140 38.94 10.96 22.61
N ASP A 141 38.84 12.29 22.58
CA ASP A 141 39.27 13.12 23.68
C ASP A 141 38.46 12.81 24.93
N LEU A 142 39.10 12.79 26.10
CA LEU A 142 38.37 12.53 27.34
C LEU A 142 37.38 13.67 27.63
N GLY A 143 36.20 13.31 28.09
CA GLY A 143 35.12 14.25 28.31
C GLY A 143 33.79 13.52 28.56
N TYR A 144 32.74 14.29 28.57
CA TYR A 144 31.37 13.81 28.80
C TYR A 144 30.56 13.89 27.51
N TYR A 145 30.07 12.74 27.05
CA TYR A 145 29.43 12.61 25.74
C TYR A 145 27.95 12.32 25.84
N LEU A 146 27.19 12.99 25.01
CA LEU A 146 25.81 12.65 24.67
C LEU A 146 25.84 11.70 23.48
N VAL A 147 25.07 10.64 23.54
CA VAL A 147 24.93 9.67 22.44
C VAL A 147 23.54 9.76 21.88
N ASP A 148 23.46 9.88 20.57
CA ASP A 148 22.23 9.86 19.78
C ASP A 148 22.19 8.61 18.91
N SER A 149 21.07 7.92 18.93
CA SER A 149 20.74 6.82 18.00
C SER A 149 19.69 7.29 17.03
N SER A 150 19.81 6.92 15.77
CA SER A 150 18.76 7.18 14.80
C SER A 150 17.44 6.48 15.13
N LEU A 151 17.44 5.49 16.02
CA LEU A 151 16.24 4.85 16.56
C LEU A 151 15.55 5.68 17.65
N GLY A 152 16.32 6.50 18.37
CA GLY A 152 15.86 7.34 19.47
C GLY A 152 17.01 7.86 20.31
N ALA A 153 16.73 8.66 21.34
CA ALA A 153 17.76 9.17 22.22
C ALA A 153 18.36 8.05 23.10
N LEU A 154 19.67 7.88 23.02
CA LEU A 154 20.45 7.13 24.00
C LEU A 154 21.13 8.09 24.95
N CYS A 155 20.87 7.97 26.23
CA CYS A 155 21.63 8.69 27.23
C CYS A 155 22.81 7.84 27.68
N GLY A 156 23.98 8.15 27.16
CA GLY A 156 25.23 7.57 27.59
C GLY A 156 26.16 8.67 28.07
N LEU A 157 26.08 8.96 29.35
CA LEU A 157 26.95 9.92 30.01
C LEU A 157 27.94 9.10 30.85
N ASN A 158 29.12 8.82 30.33
CA ASN A 158 30.15 8.26 31.16
C ASN A 158 31.53 8.57 30.63
N THR A 159 32.41 9.03 31.54
CA THR A 159 33.76 9.41 31.20
C THR A 159 34.75 9.14 32.30
N THR A 160 34.35 8.47 33.33
CA THR A 160 35.27 8.09 34.36
C THR A 160 36.10 6.85 33.97
N ASN A 161 35.71 6.22 32.85
CA ASN A 161 36.45 5.11 32.27
C ASN A 161 36.83 5.49 30.83
N PRO A 162 38.10 5.43 30.38
CA PRO A 162 38.50 5.76 29.03
C PRO A 162 37.81 4.89 27.96
N ASP A 163 37.30 3.71 28.35
CA ASP A 163 36.57 2.80 27.47
C ASP A 163 35.17 2.54 28.02
N ALA A 164 34.22 3.34 27.60
CA ALA A 164 32.83 3.24 28.01
C ALA A 164 32.04 2.29 27.09
N THR A 165 31.16 1.47 27.68
CA THR A 165 30.24 0.62 26.97
C THR A 165 28.80 1.02 27.28
N ILE A 166 27.99 1.22 26.25
CA ILE A 166 26.57 1.59 26.32
C ILE A 166 25.77 0.50 25.59
N LYS A 167 24.57 0.20 26.07
CA LYS A 167 23.67 -0.75 25.40
C LYS A 167 22.55 0.01 24.68
N GLU A 168 22.38 -0.28 23.38
CA GLU A 168 21.17 0.11 22.63
C GLU A 168 19.97 -0.67 23.18
N LYS A 169 18.89 0.04 23.46
CA LYS A 169 17.63 -0.54 23.94
C LYS A 169 16.46 -0.24 23.00
N ASN A 170 16.66 0.67 22.05
CA ASN A 170 15.65 1.00 21.07
C ASN A 170 15.65 -0.08 19.98
N GLU A 171 14.48 -0.37 19.48
CA GLU A 171 14.29 -1.35 18.42
C GLU A 171 13.64 -0.68 17.18
N LYS A 172 13.87 -1.31 16.05
CA LYS A 172 13.26 -0.90 14.78
C LYS A 172 11.80 -1.38 14.71
N PRO A 173 10.83 -0.48 14.51
CA PRO A 173 9.44 -0.89 14.27
C PRO A 173 9.30 -1.60 12.93
N GLU A 174 8.30 -2.48 12.83
CA GLU A 174 7.92 -3.13 11.59
C GLU A 174 6.70 -2.44 10.98
N ILE A 175 6.65 -2.37 9.65
CA ILE A 175 5.48 -1.93 8.91
C ILE A 175 5.16 -2.90 7.78
N LYS A 176 3.87 -3.24 7.63
CA LYS A 176 3.34 -4.09 6.57
C LYS A 176 2.10 -3.44 5.98
N LYS A 177 2.00 -3.45 4.66
CA LYS A 177 0.83 -2.99 3.93
C LYS A 177 0.19 -4.15 3.18
N GLU A 178 -1.13 -4.19 3.17
CA GLU A 178 -1.94 -5.18 2.48
C GLU A 178 -3.13 -4.51 1.79
N VAL A 179 -3.60 -5.13 0.73
CA VAL A 179 -4.79 -4.75 -0.03
C VAL A 179 -5.82 -5.88 0.05
N GLN A 180 -7.11 -5.53 0.16
CA GLN A 180 -8.15 -6.54 0.24
C GLN A 180 -8.48 -7.11 -1.14
N THR A 181 -8.56 -8.44 -1.22
CA THR A 181 -9.01 -9.15 -2.42
C THR A 181 -10.53 -9.15 -2.52
N SER A 182 -11.07 -9.55 -3.67
CA SER A 182 -12.53 -9.65 -3.91
C SER A 182 -13.25 -10.66 -2.99
N ILE A 183 -12.52 -11.61 -2.40
CA ILE A 183 -13.05 -12.59 -1.44
C ILE A 183 -12.88 -12.16 0.02
N GLY A 184 -12.32 -10.96 0.26
CA GLY A 184 -12.16 -10.37 1.59
C GLY A 184 -10.83 -10.68 2.27
N ASP A 185 -9.96 -11.48 1.68
CA ASP A 185 -8.62 -11.76 2.23
C ASP A 185 -7.66 -10.58 2.01
N TRP A 186 -6.63 -10.49 2.85
CA TRP A 186 -5.58 -9.50 2.73
C TRP A 186 -4.37 -10.06 1.99
N SER A 187 -3.87 -9.32 0.99
CA SER A 187 -2.78 -9.74 0.09
C SER A 187 -1.86 -8.58 -0.27
N SER A 188 -0.76 -8.89 -0.95
CA SER A 188 0.11 -7.89 -1.60
C SER A 188 -0.43 -7.41 -2.94
N GLU A 189 -1.38 -8.16 -3.54
CA GLU A 189 -2.00 -7.81 -4.82
C GLU A 189 -3.49 -8.10 -4.81
N ASN A 190 -4.24 -7.28 -5.54
CA ASN A 190 -5.62 -7.52 -5.89
C ASN A 190 -5.91 -7.06 -7.32
N ASN A 191 -7.15 -7.17 -7.76
CA ASN A 191 -7.61 -6.58 -9.00
C ASN A 191 -8.95 -5.86 -8.80
N ALA A 192 -9.17 -4.83 -9.61
CA ALA A 192 -10.37 -4.00 -9.57
C ALA A 192 -10.69 -3.42 -10.96
N LYS A 193 -11.95 -3.09 -11.19
CA LYS A 193 -12.34 -2.27 -12.34
C LYS A 193 -12.31 -0.79 -11.98
N ILE A 194 -12.23 0.07 -12.97
CA ILE A 194 -12.36 1.52 -12.78
C ILE A 194 -13.72 1.83 -12.12
N GLY A 195 -13.67 2.70 -11.08
CA GLY A 195 -14.80 3.04 -10.24
C GLY A 195 -14.94 2.19 -8.97
N ASP A 196 -14.22 1.08 -8.84
CA ASP A 196 -14.26 0.26 -7.64
C ASP A 196 -13.52 0.93 -6.49
N THR A 197 -14.02 0.67 -5.28
CA THR A 197 -13.34 0.99 -4.03
C THR A 197 -12.38 -0.14 -3.67
N VAL A 198 -11.14 0.24 -3.38
CA VAL A 198 -10.04 -0.67 -2.99
C VAL A 198 -9.71 -0.41 -1.53
N GLU A 199 -9.83 -1.44 -0.69
CA GLU A 199 -9.57 -1.36 0.75
C GLU A 199 -8.11 -1.69 1.06
N TYR A 200 -7.49 -0.89 1.94
CA TYR A 200 -6.09 -1.05 2.38
C TYR A 200 -6.00 -1.18 3.89
N LYS A 201 -4.98 -1.92 4.31
CA LYS A 201 -4.59 -2.09 5.72
C LYS A 201 -3.08 -1.89 5.85
N VAL A 202 -2.68 -1.07 6.82
CA VAL A 202 -1.28 -0.92 7.24
C VAL A 202 -1.19 -1.39 8.69
N GLU A 203 -0.28 -2.31 8.96
CA GLU A 203 0.04 -2.80 10.30
C GLU A 203 1.40 -2.28 10.72
N ILE A 204 1.49 -1.68 11.91
CA ILE A 204 2.73 -1.20 12.51
C ILE A 204 2.90 -1.89 13.84
N LYS A 205 4.00 -2.61 14.03
CA LYS A 205 4.37 -3.18 15.33
C LYS A 205 5.21 -2.19 16.10
N VAL A 206 4.71 -1.78 17.26
CA VAL A 206 5.39 -0.85 18.14
C VAL A 206 6.66 -1.50 18.70
N ALA A 207 7.79 -0.80 18.57
CA ALA A 207 9.09 -1.22 19.07
C ALA A 207 9.42 -0.56 20.40
N ASP A 208 10.40 -1.09 21.12
CA ASP A 208 10.95 -0.41 22.29
C ASP A 208 11.60 0.92 21.90
N GLY A 209 11.45 1.93 22.75
CA GLY A 209 11.96 3.28 22.49
C GLY A 209 11.16 4.06 21.43
N ALA A 210 9.97 3.58 21.07
CA ALA A 210 9.08 4.27 20.14
C ALA A 210 8.75 5.69 20.62
N GLN A 211 9.10 6.68 19.81
CA GLN A 211 8.91 8.08 20.14
C GLN A 211 7.87 8.69 19.22
N LYS A 212 8.25 9.02 17.99
CA LYS A 212 7.40 9.67 17.01
C LYS A 212 7.25 8.76 15.80
N TYR A 213 6.02 8.47 15.42
CA TYR A 213 5.73 7.71 14.20
C TYR A 213 5.05 8.60 13.17
N THR A 214 5.61 8.61 11.97
CA THR A 214 5.00 9.29 10.82
C THR A 214 4.88 8.28 9.69
N VAL A 215 3.64 7.97 9.32
CA VAL A 215 3.31 7.11 8.18
C VAL A 215 3.16 7.99 6.95
N THR A 216 3.94 7.73 5.91
CA THR A 216 3.79 8.37 4.59
C THR A 216 3.27 7.33 3.61
N ASP A 217 2.10 7.57 3.07
CA ASP A 217 1.44 6.73 2.07
C ASP A 217 1.48 7.42 0.71
N THR A 218 1.86 6.68 -0.34
CA THR A 218 2.00 7.21 -1.70
C THR A 218 1.34 6.27 -2.70
N MET A 219 0.34 6.77 -3.38
CA MET A 219 -0.45 6.05 -4.39
C MET A 219 -0.02 6.44 -5.81
N SER A 220 -0.16 5.53 -6.77
CA SER A 220 -0.10 5.84 -8.19
C SER A 220 -1.25 6.76 -8.61
N LYS A 221 -1.13 7.45 -9.74
CA LYS A 221 -2.16 8.37 -10.26
C LYS A 221 -3.51 7.71 -10.50
N GLY A 222 -3.52 6.39 -10.74
CA GLY A 222 -4.73 5.60 -10.95
C GLY A 222 -5.56 5.36 -9.67
N LEU A 223 -5.08 5.80 -8.51
CA LEU A 223 -5.77 5.65 -7.23
C LEU A 223 -6.09 7.03 -6.64
N THR A 224 -7.31 7.20 -6.16
CA THR A 224 -7.77 8.42 -5.48
C THR A 224 -8.10 8.09 -4.03
N PHE A 225 -7.32 8.63 -3.10
CA PHE A 225 -7.52 8.43 -1.66
C PHE A 225 -8.84 9.03 -1.17
N ASN A 226 -9.59 8.25 -0.39
CA ASN A 226 -10.77 8.72 0.34
C ASN A 226 -10.38 9.03 1.79
N ASN A 227 -10.13 10.30 2.09
CA ASN A 227 -9.65 10.75 3.40
C ASN A 227 -10.64 10.50 4.54
N SER A 228 -11.96 10.46 4.26
CA SER A 228 -13.00 10.18 5.26
C SER A 228 -13.08 8.71 5.67
N SER A 229 -12.43 7.81 4.93
CA SER A 229 -12.42 6.37 5.21
C SER A 229 -11.37 5.96 6.23
N LEU A 230 -10.37 6.82 6.52
CA LEU A 230 -9.24 6.45 7.35
C LEU A 230 -9.65 6.23 8.81
N LYS A 231 -9.21 5.12 9.36
CA LYS A 231 -9.38 4.74 10.78
C LYS A 231 -8.07 4.21 11.33
N VAL A 232 -7.79 4.55 12.59
CA VAL A 232 -6.63 4.06 13.32
C VAL A 232 -7.10 3.29 14.55
N THR A 233 -6.59 2.08 14.74
CA THR A 233 -6.84 1.27 15.93
C THR A 233 -5.53 0.77 16.53
N ALA A 234 -5.50 0.59 17.83
CA ALA A 234 -4.41 -0.09 18.54
C ALA A 234 -5.03 -0.99 19.62
N ASN A 235 -4.61 -2.25 19.67
CA ASN A 235 -5.22 -3.27 20.55
C ASN A 235 -6.77 -3.29 20.43
N ASP A 236 -7.27 -3.26 19.19
CA ASP A 236 -8.71 -3.23 18.83
C ASP A 236 -9.49 -1.98 19.31
N ALA A 237 -8.83 -1.02 19.92
CA ALA A 237 -9.43 0.25 20.31
C ALA A 237 -9.19 1.34 19.25
N VAL A 238 -10.25 2.03 18.83
CA VAL A 238 -10.14 3.18 17.92
C VAL A 238 -9.46 4.33 18.65
N THR A 239 -8.48 4.97 18.01
CA THR A 239 -7.87 6.21 18.50
C THR A 239 -8.14 7.37 17.56
N THR A 240 -8.20 8.56 18.11
CA THR A 240 -8.24 9.84 17.39
C THR A 240 -6.96 10.66 17.62
N ASP A 241 -6.00 10.10 18.36
CA ASP A 241 -4.73 10.76 18.70
C ASP A 241 -3.74 10.69 17.52
N TYR A 242 -4.13 11.31 16.40
CA TYR A 242 -3.29 11.44 15.21
C TYR A 242 -3.62 12.71 14.44
N THR A 243 -2.68 13.13 13.58
CA THR A 243 -2.89 14.18 12.60
C THR A 243 -2.81 13.59 11.20
N LEU A 244 -3.90 13.70 10.41
CA LEU A 244 -3.97 13.29 9.02
C LEU A 244 -3.79 14.49 8.10
N THR A 245 -2.82 14.43 7.21
CA THR A 245 -2.57 15.45 6.18
C THR A 245 -2.67 14.77 4.80
N PRO A 246 -3.80 14.93 4.07
CA PRO A 246 -3.91 14.45 2.71
C PRO A 246 -2.90 15.13 1.79
N THR A 247 -2.37 14.37 0.82
CA THR A 247 -1.49 14.87 -0.24
C THR A 247 -2.13 14.64 -1.61
N THR A 248 -1.50 15.09 -2.68
CA THR A 248 -1.99 14.87 -4.06
C THR A 248 -2.15 13.38 -4.38
N ASN A 249 -1.25 12.55 -3.87
CA ASN A 249 -1.20 11.10 -4.17
C ASN A 249 -1.11 10.27 -2.89
N GLY A 250 -1.98 10.49 -1.91
CA GLY A 250 -1.98 9.73 -0.67
C GLY A 250 -2.11 10.60 0.56
N PHE A 251 -1.35 10.33 1.62
CA PHE A 251 -1.41 11.07 2.87
C PHE A 251 -0.14 10.94 3.72
N THR A 252 -0.01 11.85 4.69
CA THR A 252 0.87 11.71 5.85
C THR A 252 0.01 11.57 7.09
N LEU A 253 0.30 10.59 7.93
CA LEU A 253 -0.35 10.34 9.22
C LEU A 253 0.69 10.43 10.33
N GLU A 254 0.58 11.43 11.20
CA GLU A 254 1.44 11.59 12.36
C GLU A 254 0.77 11.03 13.61
N LEU A 255 1.43 10.08 14.27
CA LEU A 255 1.09 9.58 15.60
C LEU A 255 2.00 10.28 16.60
N PRO A 256 1.47 11.17 17.45
CA PRO A 256 2.30 11.98 18.34
C PRO A 256 2.99 11.10 19.39
N GLU A 257 4.14 11.55 19.86
CA GLU A 257 4.91 10.86 20.90
C GLU A 257 4.09 10.61 22.17
N SER A 258 3.24 11.60 22.56
CA SER A 258 2.35 11.47 23.71
C SER A 258 1.42 10.27 23.63
N TYR A 259 1.03 9.86 22.44
CA TYR A 259 0.23 8.66 22.20
C TYR A 259 1.11 7.40 22.08
N VAL A 260 2.12 7.42 21.20
CA VAL A 260 2.96 6.24 20.93
C VAL A 260 3.67 5.75 22.18
N SER A 261 4.15 6.66 23.06
CA SER A 261 4.80 6.33 24.32
C SER A 261 3.88 5.64 25.35
N THR A 262 2.57 5.69 25.16
CA THR A 262 1.60 4.96 26.02
C THR A 262 1.45 3.49 25.62
N LEU A 263 1.89 3.14 24.41
CA LEU A 263 1.76 1.80 23.86
C LEU A 263 2.93 0.93 24.33
N THR A 264 2.65 -0.35 24.56
CA THR A 264 3.68 -1.32 24.92
C THR A 264 4.32 -1.92 23.68
N LYS A 265 5.57 -2.36 23.79
CA LYS A 265 6.25 -3.15 22.75
C LYS A 265 5.37 -4.29 22.24
N GLY A 266 5.35 -4.47 20.93
CA GLY A 266 4.56 -5.51 20.28
C GLY A 266 3.08 -5.16 20.08
N THR A 267 2.61 -4.01 20.58
CA THR A 267 1.29 -3.48 20.21
C THR A 267 1.23 -3.33 18.69
N THR A 268 0.16 -3.81 18.07
CA THR A 268 -0.09 -3.60 16.64
C THR A 268 -1.02 -2.40 16.47
N ILE A 269 -0.52 -1.35 15.80
CA ILE A 269 -1.33 -0.24 15.32
C ILE A 269 -1.80 -0.62 13.91
N ILE A 270 -3.10 -0.53 13.67
CA ILE A 270 -3.71 -0.82 12.37
C ILE A 270 -4.31 0.47 11.81
N VAL A 271 -3.90 0.83 10.61
CA VAL A 271 -4.50 1.93 9.82
C VAL A 271 -5.25 1.31 8.66
N THR A 272 -6.57 1.50 8.61
CA THR A 272 -7.42 1.08 7.49
C THR A 272 -7.95 2.30 6.76
N TYR A 273 -8.06 2.20 5.45
CA TYR A 273 -8.59 3.25 4.59
C TYR A 273 -8.87 2.68 3.20
N ASN A 274 -9.55 3.46 2.34
CA ASN A 274 -9.76 3.04 0.97
C ASN A 274 -9.39 4.13 -0.05
N ALA A 275 -9.28 3.69 -1.31
CA ALA A 275 -9.11 4.54 -2.47
C ALA A 275 -9.99 4.04 -3.62
N THR A 276 -10.35 4.92 -4.53
CA THR A 276 -11.07 4.56 -5.76
C THR A 276 -10.08 4.36 -6.89
N LEU A 277 -10.20 3.24 -7.63
CA LEU A 277 -9.48 3.07 -8.89
C LEU A 277 -10.11 4.00 -9.93
N ASN A 278 -9.36 5.00 -10.40
CA ASN A 278 -9.88 6.07 -11.24
C ASN A 278 -9.54 5.88 -12.74
N LYS A 279 -9.95 6.82 -13.58
CA LYS A 279 -9.77 6.79 -15.03
C LYS A 279 -8.30 6.81 -15.50
N ASP A 280 -7.35 7.22 -14.64
CA ASP A 280 -5.92 7.27 -14.93
C ASP A 280 -5.19 5.99 -14.50
N ALA A 281 -5.96 4.91 -14.22
CA ALA A 281 -5.42 3.61 -13.85
C ALA A 281 -4.51 3.04 -14.93
N VAL A 282 -3.40 2.45 -14.49
CA VAL A 282 -2.54 1.63 -15.35
C VAL A 282 -3.26 0.31 -15.63
N ILE A 283 -3.46 0.03 -16.91
CA ILE A 283 -4.14 -1.17 -17.39
C ILE A 283 -3.06 -2.18 -17.78
N ASP A 284 -3.20 -3.40 -17.31
CA ASP A 284 -2.18 -4.46 -17.43
C ASP A 284 -0.81 -4.10 -16.81
N GLY A 285 0.24 -4.85 -17.12
CA GLY A 285 1.61 -4.57 -16.72
C GLY A 285 1.81 -4.49 -15.20
N ASP A 286 2.50 -3.44 -14.75
CA ASP A 286 2.88 -3.26 -13.33
C ASP A 286 1.70 -2.92 -12.41
N GLY A 287 0.56 -2.51 -12.99
CA GLY A 287 -0.65 -2.14 -12.25
C GLY A 287 -0.51 -0.84 -11.45
N ASN A 288 -1.40 -0.65 -10.48
CA ASN A 288 -1.55 0.58 -9.70
C ASN A 288 -0.98 0.37 -8.30
N ALA A 289 0.20 0.92 -8.07
CA ALA A 289 0.95 0.76 -6.83
C ALA A 289 0.42 1.68 -5.72
N ASN A 290 0.46 1.16 -4.48
CA ASN A 290 0.30 1.94 -3.27
C ASN A 290 1.40 1.54 -2.27
N GLU A 291 2.27 2.50 -1.91
CA GLU A 291 3.45 2.29 -1.07
C GLU A 291 3.32 3.04 0.24
N VAL A 292 3.78 2.45 1.33
CA VAL A 292 3.84 3.07 2.65
C VAL A 292 5.26 3.05 3.19
N LYS A 293 5.64 4.12 3.90
CA LYS A 293 6.88 4.23 4.69
C LYS A 293 6.56 4.68 6.10
N LEU A 294 7.32 4.20 7.07
CA LEU A 294 7.26 4.64 8.45
C LEU A 294 8.54 5.39 8.80
N SER A 295 8.42 6.66 9.16
CA SER A 295 9.50 7.40 9.82
C SER A 295 9.34 7.29 11.32
N TYR A 296 10.44 7.06 12.05
CA TYR A 296 10.48 6.88 13.50
C TYR A 296 11.78 7.43 14.06
N GLY A 297 11.82 7.68 15.36
CA GLY A 297 13.01 8.21 16.04
C GLY A 297 13.51 9.53 15.42
N ASN A 298 14.81 9.63 15.26
CA ASN A 298 15.49 10.83 14.76
C ASN A 298 15.77 10.77 13.25
N HIS A 299 14.71 10.59 12.42
CA HIS A 299 14.76 10.64 10.93
C HIS A 299 14.97 9.33 10.18
N GLN A 300 14.78 8.19 10.79
CA GLN A 300 14.89 6.90 10.08
C GLN A 300 13.58 6.52 9.40
N ASN A 301 13.70 5.89 8.23
CA ASN A 301 12.58 5.29 7.52
C ASN A 301 12.75 3.77 7.48
N THR A 302 11.66 3.05 7.66
CA THR A 302 11.62 1.61 7.40
C THR A 302 11.75 1.33 5.92
N VAL A 303 12.06 0.09 5.57
CA VAL A 303 11.90 -0.38 4.19
C VAL A 303 10.43 -0.17 3.78
N PRO A 304 10.17 0.41 2.59
CA PRO A 304 8.79 0.61 2.14
C PRO A 304 8.06 -0.72 1.99
N SER A 305 6.75 -0.74 2.33
CA SER A 305 5.85 -1.84 2.04
C SER A 305 4.88 -1.43 0.94
N LYS A 306 4.78 -2.25 -0.11
CA LYS A 306 4.07 -1.93 -1.35
C LYS A 306 3.05 -3.01 -1.67
N VAL A 307 1.89 -2.58 -2.15
CA VAL A 307 0.85 -3.43 -2.73
C VAL A 307 0.47 -2.93 -4.12
N THR A 308 -0.17 -3.79 -4.91
CA THR A 308 -0.53 -3.46 -6.30
C THR A 308 -1.98 -3.85 -6.59
N THR A 309 -2.73 -2.94 -7.22
CA THR A 309 -4.06 -3.22 -7.78
C THR A 309 -3.95 -3.35 -9.29
N LYS A 310 -4.31 -4.51 -9.82
CA LYS A 310 -4.32 -4.80 -11.26
C LYS A 310 -5.65 -4.39 -11.88
N SER A 311 -5.61 -3.99 -13.15
CA SER A 311 -6.80 -3.77 -13.97
C SER A 311 -6.51 -4.25 -15.39
N TYR A 312 -7.52 -4.78 -16.08
CA TYR A 312 -7.33 -5.55 -17.30
C TYR A 312 -8.10 -4.96 -18.47
N GLN A 313 -7.78 -5.48 -19.65
CA GLN A 313 -8.42 -5.16 -20.91
C GLN A 313 -8.54 -6.38 -21.81
N PHE A 314 -9.31 -6.27 -22.87
CA PHE A 314 -9.32 -7.23 -23.96
C PHE A 314 -9.73 -6.57 -25.29
N ASP A 315 -9.25 -7.12 -26.41
CA ASP A 315 -9.74 -6.80 -27.73
C ASP A 315 -10.99 -7.65 -28.05
N LEU A 316 -12.12 -7.01 -28.28
CA LEU A 316 -13.29 -7.65 -28.84
C LEU A 316 -13.16 -7.66 -30.37
N VAL A 317 -13.19 -8.84 -30.99
CA VAL A 317 -13.02 -9.03 -32.43
C VAL A 317 -14.28 -9.63 -33.02
N LYS A 318 -14.80 -9.00 -34.08
CA LYS A 318 -15.98 -9.44 -34.82
C LYS A 318 -15.60 -9.93 -36.17
N VAL A 319 -15.88 -11.23 -36.46
CA VAL A 319 -15.50 -11.87 -37.70
C VAL A 319 -16.64 -12.69 -38.37
N ASP A 320 -16.51 -12.87 -39.66
CA ASP A 320 -17.25 -13.89 -40.43
C ASP A 320 -16.82 -15.29 -40.00
N GLY A 321 -17.75 -16.13 -39.63
CA GLY A 321 -17.51 -17.44 -39.07
C GLY A 321 -16.86 -18.45 -40.02
N THR A 322 -16.92 -18.19 -41.35
CA THR A 322 -16.35 -19.04 -42.40
C THR A 322 -14.96 -18.57 -42.83
N THR A 323 -14.82 -17.27 -43.04
CA THR A 323 -13.61 -16.69 -43.67
C THR A 323 -12.65 -16.05 -42.70
N ASN A 324 -13.06 -15.84 -41.43
CA ASN A 324 -12.40 -15.06 -40.40
C ASN A 324 -12.09 -13.58 -40.81
N LYS A 325 -12.77 -13.07 -41.82
CA LYS A 325 -12.68 -11.65 -42.18
C LYS A 325 -13.40 -10.78 -41.16
N LEU A 326 -12.85 -9.61 -40.92
CA LEU A 326 -13.40 -8.63 -39.98
C LEU A 326 -14.80 -8.14 -40.44
N LEU A 327 -15.70 -7.99 -39.48
CA LEU A 327 -17.07 -7.51 -39.69
C LEU A 327 -17.33 -6.22 -38.90
N ASP A 328 -17.99 -5.25 -39.51
CA ASP A 328 -18.26 -3.94 -38.94
C ASP A 328 -19.71 -3.79 -38.46
N GLY A 329 -19.96 -2.90 -37.49
CA GLY A 329 -21.30 -2.44 -37.08
C GLY A 329 -22.03 -3.36 -36.09
N ALA A 330 -21.40 -4.40 -35.55
CA ALA A 330 -21.97 -5.18 -34.45
C ALA A 330 -22.05 -4.35 -33.17
N GLU A 331 -23.08 -4.58 -32.35
CA GLU A 331 -23.25 -3.96 -31.05
C GLU A 331 -23.32 -5.03 -29.94
N PHE A 332 -22.73 -4.71 -28.81
CA PHE A 332 -22.62 -5.60 -27.67
C PHE A 332 -22.93 -4.89 -26.35
N GLU A 333 -23.31 -5.68 -25.36
CA GLU A 333 -23.32 -5.32 -23.93
C GLU A 333 -22.43 -6.29 -23.15
N LEU A 334 -21.70 -5.77 -22.16
CA LEU A 334 -20.89 -6.56 -21.24
C LEU A 334 -21.50 -6.48 -19.85
N ALA A 335 -21.69 -7.64 -19.20
CA ALA A 335 -22.29 -7.72 -17.88
C ALA A 335 -21.37 -8.44 -16.87
N ASP A 336 -21.39 -7.97 -15.63
CA ASP A 336 -20.81 -8.58 -14.44
C ASP A 336 -21.95 -9.23 -13.64
N GLY A 337 -22.08 -10.56 -13.76
CA GLY A 337 -23.29 -11.23 -13.32
C GLY A 337 -24.51 -10.68 -14.06
N GLU A 338 -25.48 -10.15 -13.31
CA GLU A 338 -26.71 -9.52 -13.88
C GLU A 338 -26.55 -8.02 -14.16
N THR A 339 -25.44 -7.40 -13.73
CA THR A 339 -25.24 -5.95 -13.85
C THR A 339 -24.54 -5.60 -15.16
N LYS A 340 -25.22 -4.85 -16.02
CA LYS A 340 -24.62 -4.30 -17.24
C LYS A 340 -23.59 -3.23 -16.87
N LEU A 341 -22.40 -3.33 -17.44
CA LEU A 341 -21.36 -2.32 -17.27
C LEU A 341 -21.61 -1.13 -18.20
N SER A 342 -21.24 0.05 -17.75
CA SER A 342 -21.24 1.27 -18.54
C SER A 342 -19.82 1.65 -18.94
N PHE A 343 -19.67 2.26 -20.10
CA PHE A 343 -18.39 2.60 -20.71
C PHE A 343 -18.39 4.04 -21.23
N VAL A 344 -17.24 4.68 -21.17
CA VAL A 344 -16.98 5.94 -21.89
C VAL A 344 -16.09 5.62 -23.09
N LYS A 345 -16.51 6.10 -24.27
CA LYS A 345 -15.73 5.91 -25.49
C LYS A 345 -14.59 6.93 -25.54
N ASP A 346 -13.36 6.45 -25.74
CA ASP A 346 -12.20 7.31 -25.91
C ASP A 346 -12.08 7.87 -27.35
N THR A 347 -11.12 8.76 -27.56
CA THR A 347 -10.88 9.40 -28.87
C THR A 347 -10.39 8.42 -29.95
N ALA A 348 -9.81 7.28 -29.54
CA ALA A 348 -9.39 6.21 -30.44
C ALA A 348 -10.54 5.27 -30.82
N GLY A 349 -11.68 5.39 -30.14
CA GLY A 349 -12.87 4.57 -30.37
C GLY A 349 -12.98 3.35 -29.47
N ASN A 350 -12.08 3.17 -28.50
CA ASN A 350 -12.13 2.11 -27.51
C ASN A 350 -13.06 2.46 -26.35
N TYR A 351 -13.37 1.49 -25.51
CA TYR A 351 -14.30 1.64 -24.40
C TYR A 351 -13.65 1.41 -23.06
N ARG A 352 -13.54 2.47 -22.27
CA ARG A 352 -13.11 2.43 -20.87
C ARG A 352 -14.32 2.22 -19.97
N VAL A 353 -14.19 1.36 -18.94
CA VAL A 353 -15.23 1.27 -17.90
C VAL A 353 -15.48 2.65 -17.30
N ALA A 354 -16.75 3.06 -17.25
CA ALA A 354 -17.18 4.33 -16.67
C ALA A 354 -17.27 4.24 -15.15
N ALA A 355 -16.89 5.33 -14.48
CA ALA A 355 -17.24 5.51 -13.07
C ALA A 355 -18.76 5.72 -12.92
N ALA A 356 -19.30 5.53 -11.73
CA ALA A 356 -20.72 5.73 -11.46
C ALA A 356 -21.12 7.18 -11.74
N GLY A 357 -22.12 7.36 -12.64
CA GLY A 357 -22.63 8.69 -13.00
C GLY A 357 -21.72 9.51 -13.92
N GLU A 358 -20.71 8.91 -14.55
CA GLU A 358 -19.83 9.61 -15.48
C GLU A 358 -20.55 10.04 -16.75
N ASP A 359 -20.35 11.28 -17.15
CA ASP A 359 -21.00 11.85 -18.36
C ASP A 359 -20.54 11.11 -19.63
N GLY A 360 -21.48 10.93 -20.56
CA GLY A 360 -21.22 10.23 -21.83
C GLY A 360 -21.12 8.71 -21.70
N ALA A 361 -21.46 8.15 -20.56
CA ALA A 361 -21.46 6.71 -20.36
C ALA A 361 -22.57 6.02 -21.16
N THR A 362 -22.27 4.87 -21.77
CA THR A 362 -23.18 4.00 -22.54
C THR A 362 -22.97 2.54 -22.14
N THR A 363 -24.01 1.74 -22.19
CA THR A 363 -23.90 0.27 -22.05
C THR A 363 -23.62 -0.41 -23.38
N THR A 364 -23.79 0.28 -24.51
CA THR A 364 -23.60 -0.27 -25.85
C THR A 364 -22.17 -0.10 -26.33
N ILE A 365 -21.55 -1.19 -26.70
CA ILE A 365 -20.21 -1.27 -27.30
C ILE A 365 -20.43 -1.53 -28.81
N THR A 366 -20.04 -0.59 -29.65
CA THR A 366 -20.11 -0.74 -31.11
C THR A 366 -18.76 -1.11 -31.68
N VAL A 367 -18.66 -2.24 -32.35
CA VAL A 367 -17.44 -2.67 -33.05
C VAL A 367 -17.30 -1.88 -34.35
N LYS A 368 -16.15 -1.26 -34.56
CA LYS A 368 -15.80 -0.54 -35.77
C LYS A 368 -14.53 -1.14 -36.39
N ASN A 369 -14.60 -1.34 -37.73
CA ASN A 369 -13.48 -2.02 -38.44
C ASN A 369 -13.14 -3.40 -37.86
N GLY A 370 -14.14 -4.13 -37.36
CA GLY A 370 -14.03 -5.48 -36.87
C GLY A 370 -13.36 -5.65 -35.52
N LYS A 371 -12.88 -4.56 -34.87
CA LYS A 371 -12.18 -4.64 -33.59
C LYS A 371 -12.47 -3.44 -32.70
N VAL A 372 -12.53 -3.66 -31.37
CA VAL A 372 -12.56 -2.61 -30.36
C VAL A 372 -11.89 -3.10 -29.10
N ASN A 373 -11.09 -2.24 -28.43
CA ASN A 373 -10.52 -2.56 -27.13
C ASN A 373 -11.46 -2.12 -26.01
N ILE A 374 -11.59 -2.96 -24.97
CA ILE A 374 -12.41 -2.72 -23.78
C ILE A 374 -11.48 -2.83 -22.57
N TYR A 375 -11.37 -1.77 -21.76
CA TYR A 375 -10.37 -1.68 -20.71
C TYR A 375 -10.88 -1.09 -19.39
N GLY A 376 -10.08 -1.27 -18.35
CA GLY A 376 -10.42 -0.86 -16.99
C GLY A 376 -11.28 -1.88 -16.24
N LEU A 377 -11.13 -3.15 -16.55
CA LEU A 377 -11.91 -4.27 -16.02
C LEU A 377 -11.17 -4.98 -14.85
N ALA A 378 -11.92 -5.57 -13.95
CA ALA A 378 -11.36 -6.48 -12.95
C ALA A 378 -11.04 -7.86 -13.57
N GLY A 379 -10.12 -8.61 -12.94
CA GLY A 379 -9.75 -9.97 -13.37
C GLY A 379 -10.79 -10.99 -12.94
N LYS A 380 -11.86 -11.13 -13.70
CA LYS A 380 -12.94 -12.09 -13.45
C LYS A 380 -13.68 -12.46 -14.75
N THR A 381 -14.72 -13.24 -14.62
CA THR A 381 -15.57 -13.67 -15.76
C THR A 381 -16.71 -12.68 -15.98
N TYR A 382 -16.95 -12.33 -17.25
CA TYR A 382 -18.03 -11.48 -17.71
C TYR A 382 -18.89 -12.19 -18.75
N THR A 383 -20.11 -11.70 -18.94
CA THR A 383 -21.04 -12.15 -19.99
C THR A 383 -21.13 -11.09 -21.08
N LEU A 384 -20.73 -11.43 -22.31
CA LEU A 384 -20.80 -10.56 -23.48
C LEU A 384 -22.00 -10.99 -24.32
N THR A 385 -22.94 -10.08 -24.54
CA THR A 385 -24.18 -10.33 -25.31
C THR A 385 -24.18 -9.47 -26.56
N GLU A 386 -24.31 -10.10 -27.74
CA GLU A 386 -24.54 -9.38 -28.98
C GLU A 386 -25.97 -8.85 -28.99
N THR A 387 -26.15 -7.52 -29.11
CA THR A 387 -27.44 -6.86 -29.16
C THR A 387 -27.88 -6.61 -30.63
N LYS A 388 -26.89 -6.38 -31.51
CA LYS A 388 -27.10 -6.19 -32.95
C LYS A 388 -25.99 -6.89 -33.74
N ALA A 389 -26.35 -7.71 -34.72
CA ALA A 389 -25.40 -8.31 -35.66
C ALA A 389 -24.99 -7.31 -36.76
N PRO A 390 -23.84 -7.55 -37.45
CA PRO A 390 -23.48 -6.86 -38.69
C PRO A 390 -24.57 -7.04 -39.79
N ASP A 391 -24.67 -6.09 -40.69
CA ASP A 391 -25.64 -6.16 -41.79
C ASP A 391 -25.41 -7.42 -42.66
N GLY A 392 -26.46 -8.19 -42.88
CA GLY A 392 -26.41 -9.44 -43.63
C GLY A 392 -26.05 -10.70 -42.83
N TYR A 393 -25.83 -10.56 -41.52
CA TYR A 393 -25.50 -11.67 -40.63
C TYR A 393 -26.59 -11.93 -39.61
N ASN A 394 -26.66 -13.18 -39.14
CA ASN A 394 -27.57 -13.57 -38.07
C ASN A 394 -26.99 -13.20 -36.70
N LYS A 395 -27.84 -12.59 -35.85
CA LYS A 395 -27.49 -12.32 -34.47
C LYS A 395 -27.31 -13.62 -33.66
N LEU A 396 -26.34 -13.64 -32.75
CA LEU A 396 -26.17 -14.76 -31.83
C LEU A 396 -27.39 -14.90 -30.92
N VAL A 397 -27.78 -16.15 -30.66
CA VAL A 397 -28.85 -16.48 -29.70
C VAL A 397 -28.35 -16.68 -28.29
N THR A 398 -27.05 -16.93 -28.12
CA THR A 398 -26.38 -17.15 -26.86
C THR A 398 -25.31 -16.08 -26.61
N SER A 399 -25.12 -15.72 -25.36
CA SER A 399 -24.03 -14.84 -24.95
C SER A 399 -22.70 -15.57 -24.90
N GLU A 400 -21.61 -14.85 -25.07
CA GLU A 400 -20.23 -15.34 -24.94
C GLU A 400 -19.68 -15.09 -23.53
N THR A 401 -18.82 -15.98 -23.06
CA THR A 401 -18.15 -15.83 -21.79
C THR A 401 -16.75 -15.23 -21.97
N VAL A 402 -16.50 -14.10 -21.31
CA VAL A 402 -15.18 -13.43 -21.29
C VAL A 402 -14.52 -13.67 -19.97
N ASN A 403 -13.44 -14.46 -19.94
CA ASN A 403 -12.66 -14.74 -18.75
C ASN A 403 -11.36 -13.94 -18.78
N LEU A 404 -11.22 -12.96 -17.84
CA LEU A 404 -10.03 -12.12 -17.66
C LEU A 404 -9.20 -12.54 -16.44
N ALA A 405 -9.59 -13.60 -15.71
CA ALA A 405 -8.80 -14.15 -14.64
C ALA A 405 -7.58 -14.87 -15.23
N GLU A 406 -6.38 -14.43 -14.88
CA GLU A 406 -5.09 -15.03 -15.27
C GLU A 406 -4.70 -14.88 -16.75
N GLY A 407 -4.08 -13.74 -17.10
CA GLY A 407 -3.20 -13.64 -18.28
C GLY A 407 -3.84 -14.06 -19.61
N SER A 408 -5.14 -13.89 -19.74
CA SER A 408 -5.86 -14.18 -20.97
C SER A 408 -5.19 -13.40 -22.12
N LYS A 409 -5.17 -13.97 -23.32
CA LYS A 409 -4.65 -13.35 -24.54
C LYS A 409 -5.48 -12.10 -24.85
N ALA A 410 -5.19 -11.01 -24.11
CA ALA A 410 -5.99 -9.79 -24.12
C ALA A 410 -6.02 -9.13 -25.52
N HIS A 411 -4.91 -9.27 -26.29
CA HIS A 411 -4.73 -8.62 -27.56
C HIS A 411 -4.86 -9.58 -28.73
N ALA A 412 -5.59 -9.15 -29.75
CA ALA A 412 -5.77 -9.90 -31.00
C ALA A 412 -4.68 -9.61 -32.01
N THR A 413 -4.32 -10.63 -32.81
CA THR A 413 -3.38 -10.55 -33.91
C THR A 413 -4.10 -10.79 -35.26
N PHE A 414 -3.62 -10.12 -36.31
CA PHE A 414 -4.23 -10.11 -37.63
C PHE A 414 -3.18 -10.32 -38.73
N ASP A 415 -3.66 -10.82 -39.89
CA ASP A 415 -2.93 -10.81 -41.14
C ASP A 415 -3.78 -10.04 -42.14
N ALA A 416 -3.43 -8.79 -42.41
CA ALA A 416 -4.27 -7.79 -43.05
C ALA A 416 -5.65 -7.71 -42.32
N ASP A 417 -6.77 -7.95 -43.00
CA ASP A 417 -8.10 -7.93 -42.42
C ASP A 417 -8.61 -9.30 -41.96
N VAL A 418 -7.71 -10.26 -41.76
CA VAL A 418 -8.06 -11.62 -41.32
C VAL A 418 -7.54 -11.86 -39.92
N TYR A 419 -8.44 -12.19 -38.99
CA TYR A 419 -8.11 -12.56 -37.62
C TYR A 419 -7.27 -13.84 -37.56
N LYS A 420 -6.26 -13.85 -36.68
CA LYS A 420 -5.37 -14.99 -36.43
C LYS A 420 -5.54 -15.59 -35.03
N ASP A 421 -5.25 -14.85 -33.98
CA ASP A 421 -5.23 -15.33 -32.61
C ASP A 421 -5.42 -14.19 -31.58
N GLY A 422 -5.80 -14.54 -30.33
CA GLY A 422 -5.92 -13.61 -29.21
C GLY A 422 -7.23 -12.83 -29.16
N GLY A 423 -7.43 -12.07 -28.09
CA GLY A 423 -8.67 -11.33 -27.85
C GLY A 423 -9.90 -12.24 -27.60
N VAL A 424 -11.05 -11.60 -27.58
CA VAL A 424 -12.37 -12.27 -27.50
C VAL A 424 -13.02 -12.19 -28.87
N VAL A 425 -13.17 -13.36 -29.53
CA VAL A 425 -13.62 -13.44 -30.91
C VAL A 425 -15.08 -13.88 -30.96
N VAL A 426 -15.91 -13.05 -31.59
CA VAL A 426 -17.32 -13.34 -31.83
C VAL A 426 -17.53 -13.57 -33.32
N LYS A 427 -18.07 -14.75 -33.68
CA LYS A 427 -18.30 -15.19 -35.06
C LYS A 427 -19.78 -15.08 -35.42
N ASN A 428 -20.12 -14.42 -36.54
CA ASN A 428 -21.44 -14.53 -37.12
C ASN A 428 -21.39 -15.18 -38.49
N ASN A 429 -22.48 -15.86 -38.85
CA ASN A 429 -22.66 -16.46 -40.17
C ASN A 429 -23.81 -15.77 -40.89
N ALA A 430 -23.68 -15.61 -42.20
CA ALA A 430 -24.77 -15.13 -43.05
C ALA A 430 -25.95 -16.11 -43.02
N GLY A 431 -27.16 -15.59 -42.99
CA GLY A 431 -28.35 -16.41 -42.98
C GLY A 431 -28.57 -17.14 -44.30
N THR A 432 -29.00 -18.38 -44.23
CA THR A 432 -29.52 -19.11 -45.39
C THR A 432 -31.02 -19.31 -45.24
N VAL A 433 -31.77 -19.04 -46.26
CA VAL A 433 -33.19 -19.37 -46.29
C VAL A 433 -33.33 -20.88 -46.55
N LEU A 434 -33.80 -21.60 -45.56
CA LEU A 434 -34.12 -22.99 -45.78
C LEU A 434 -35.35 -23.10 -46.72
N PRO A 435 -35.34 -24.03 -47.70
CA PRO A 435 -36.50 -24.25 -48.52
C PRO A 435 -37.74 -24.52 -47.68
N SER A 436 -38.81 -23.75 -47.91
CA SER A 436 -40.11 -24.04 -47.28
C SER A 436 -40.64 -25.38 -47.78
N THR A 437 -40.54 -26.42 -47.00
CA THR A 437 -41.03 -27.77 -47.35
C THR A 437 -42.57 -27.89 -47.34
N GLY A 438 -43.29 -26.79 -47.04
CA GLY A 438 -44.77 -26.76 -46.90
C GLY A 438 -45.56 -26.17 -48.03
N GLY A 439 -44.93 -25.55 -49.08
CA GLY A 439 -45.68 -24.65 -49.97
C GLY A 439 -46.32 -25.26 -51.21
N MET A 440 -45.75 -26.23 -51.89
CA MET A 440 -46.32 -26.77 -53.15
C MET A 440 -46.93 -28.16 -53.05
N GLY A 441 -46.43 -29.03 -52.16
CA GLY A 441 -46.95 -30.40 -52.05
C GLY A 441 -48.37 -30.49 -51.47
N THR A 442 -48.65 -29.74 -50.41
CA THR A 442 -49.96 -29.76 -49.74
C THR A 442 -51.06 -29.18 -50.60
N THR A 443 -50.83 -28.07 -51.35
CA THR A 443 -51.77 -27.52 -52.23
C THR A 443 -52.08 -28.45 -53.38
N LEU A 444 -51.12 -29.14 -53.99
CA LEU A 444 -51.27 -30.17 -54.98
C LEU A 444 -52.09 -31.35 -54.46
N PHE A 445 -51.83 -31.80 -53.26
CA PHE A 445 -52.63 -32.90 -52.67
C PHE A 445 -54.08 -32.51 -52.38
N TYR A 446 -54.34 -31.29 -51.93
CA TYR A 446 -55.69 -30.81 -51.72
C TYR A 446 -56.46 -30.64 -53.06
N VAL A 447 -55.83 -30.12 -54.12
CA VAL A 447 -56.45 -29.99 -55.44
C VAL A 447 -56.69 -31.31 -56.08
N VAL A 448 -55.72 -32.20 -56.13
CA VAL A 448 -55.90 -33.56 -56.74
C VAL A 448 -56.80 -34.41 -55.88
N GLY A 449 -56.63 -34.46 -54.55
CA GLY A 449 -57.52 -35.25 -53.68
C GLY A 449 -58.96 -34.75 -53.64
N GLY A 450 -59.17 -33.42 -53.64
CA GLY A 450 -60.50 -32.82 -53.77
C GLY A 450 -61.15 -33.10 -55.10
N GLY A 451 -60.37 -33.01 -56.17
CA GLY A 451 -60.84 -33.37 -57.53
C GLY A 451 -61.28 -34.83 -57.65
N LEU A 452 -60.55 -35.74 -57.13
CA LEU A 452 -60.89 -37.17 -57.08
C LEU A 452 -62.14 -37.45 -56.23
N MET A 453 -62.34 -36.78 -55.11
CA MET A 453 -63.56 -36.87 -54.32
C MET A 453 -64.77 -36.39 -55.05
N VAL A 454 -64.74 -35.24 -55.79
CA VAL A 454 -65.78 -34.71 -56.57
C VAL A 454 -66.10 -35.67 -57.73
N ALA A 455 -65.09 -36.22 -58.42
CA ALA A 455 -65.26 -37.20 -59.47
C ALA A 455 -65.93 -38.49 -58.96
N ALA A 456 -65.54 -38.99 -57.81
CA ALA A 456 -66.19 -40.19 -57.20
C ALA A 456 -67.63 -39.93 -56.81
N VAL A 457 -67.97 -38.75 -56.28
CA VAL A 457 -69.40 -38.36 -56.02
C VAL A 457 -70.20 -38.28 -57.26
N VAL A 458 -69.65 -37.67 -58.32
CA VAL A 458 -70.36 -37.58 -59.66
C VAL A 458 -70.58 -38.98 -60.24
N LEU A 459 -69.57 -39.89 -60.16
CA LEU A 459 -69.77 -41.23 -60.67
C LEU A 459 -70.79 -42.05 -59.86
N LEU A 460 -70.83 -41.87 -58.51
CA LEU A 460 -71.84 -42.54 -57.66
C LEU A 460 -73.23 -42.01 -57.94
N VAL A 461 -73.41 -40.71 -58.14
CA VAL A 461 -74.72 -40.13 -58.48
C VAL A 461 -75.17 -40.56 -59.87
N THR A 462 -74.27 -40.61 -60.85
CA THR A 462 -74.59 -41.05 -62.19
C THR A 462 -74.93 -42.51 -62.23
N LYS A 463 -74.21 -43.39 -61.53
CA LYS A 463 -74.48 -44.82 -61.35
C LYS A 463 -75.86 -45.04 -60.71
N LYS A 464 -76.18 -44.35 -59.66
CA LYS A 464 -77.47 -44.41 -58.96
C LYS A 464 -78.65 -43.97 -59.82
N ARG A 465 -78.44 -42.95 -60.68
CA ARG A 465 -79.42 -42.50 -61.65
C ARG A 465 -79.65 -43.49 -62.81
N MET A 466 -78.65 -44.27 -63.23
CA MET A 466 -78.77 -45.30 -64.23
C MET A 466 -79.45 -46.56 -63.70
N GLU A 467 -79.29 -46.86 -62.44
CA GLU A 467 -79.97 -47.99 -61.79
C GLU A 467 -81.47 -47.78 -61.52
N HIS A 468 -81.89 -46.49 -61.51
CA HIS A 468 -83.32 -46.16 -61.36
C HIS A 468 -84.08 -46.02 -62.71
N LYS A 469 -83.43 -46.28 -63.86
CA LYS A 469 -84.02 -46.25 -65.17
C LYS A 469 -84.22 -47.52 -65.91
N ASN A 470 -84.04 -48.65 -65.20
CA ASN A 470 -84.40 -50.02 -65.64
C ASN A 470 -85.57 -50.57 -64.85
#